data_392265f0a419f8431b97505a11826a24
#
_entry.id   392265f0a419f8431b97505a11826a24
#
_cell.length_a   1.000
_cell.length_b   1.000
_cell.length_c   1.000
_cell.angle_alpha   90.00
_cell.angle_beta   90.00
_cell.angle_gamma   90.00
#
_symmetry.space_group_name_H-M   'P 1'
#
loop_
_entity.id
_entity.type
_entity.pdbx_description
1 polymer ?
#
loop_
_entity_poly.entity_id
_entity_poly.type
_entity_poly.pdbx_seq_one_letter_code
_entity_poly.pdbx_strand_id
1 'polypeptide(L)'
;MKKNHKLLALTASAMTLPGIAIQAQATSAPAESEVGYRFSGYFESDIDEARVITGSNERYDILVNQFHLLHPINDHAVVTYEGTFETLSGASQYLSTYRNADGSEPVNDSTDVFDPLTDKVGVHMSGASIQEKRIDSFVGARFYKSKTEESDAAGNYGAKAGFSSENDYLSLSIAGDGSMEFDDAHTTLSAGASFALDTLDPTPASGTVDAEDDSNSPGRQWSSIYNKRTSSSVFAGVGQIINPTLVVQANASFTLKNGTTFLTDHYREFNGASVDRRPKSRAMVTFSTGMRKAIPDLDTAIHADYRFYWDDWGVLSNTLSLAWYQRFVIDSDDESGIMSFMSDNDVAFVISPNVRYYHQTAASFYEILSETAVANLSEEQQTAGDSNSYNFLTSDSSSDPRLAAYGALSAGMGFRAEFLDIAFVSNFELYTSSPGLGISNRNQELPNAMKYFRFTAGLDYKF
;
A
#
# COMPACT_ATOMS: atom_id res chain seq x y z
N MET A 1 7.79 -40.07 -18.09
CA MET A 1 7.10 -38.87 -18.61
C MET A 1 7.49 -37.72 -17.68
N LYS A 2 8.45 -36.90 -18.06
CA LYS A 2 8.88 -35.73 -17.27
C LYS A 2 7.76 -34.67 -17.39
N LYS A 3 6.99 -34.46 -16.31
CA LYS A 3 5.99 -33.41 -16.22
C LYS A 3 6.68 -32.05 -16.28
N ASN A 4 6.17 -31.18 -17.15
CA ASN A 4 6.67 -29.83 -17.33
C ASN A 4 6.34 -28.93 -16.10
N HIS A 5 7.11 -29.05 -15.02
CA HIS A 5 7.01 -28.18 -13.85
C HIS A 5 7.52 -26.73 -14.11
N LYS A 6 8.06 -26.45 -15.30
CA LYS A 6 8.65 -25.13 -15.63
C LYS A 6 7.67 -23.97 -15.75
N LEU A 7 6.37 -24.24 -15.97
CA LEU A 7 5.33 -23.19 -16.09
C LEU A 7 4.75 -22.76 -14.72
N LEU A 8 4.71 -23.67 -13.74
CA LEU A 8 4.13 -23.40 -12.41
C LEU A 8 4.98 -22.40 -11.58
N ALA A 9 6.30 -22.40 -11.73
CA ALA A 9 7.21 -21.49 -11.01
C ALA A 9 7.07 -20.01 -11.47
N LEU A 10 6.66 -19.76 -12.72
CA LEU A 10 6.44 -18.41 -13.25
C LEU A 10 5.15 -17.76 -12.72
N THR A 11 4.12 -18.55 -12.42
CA THR A 11 2.86 -18.06 -11.88
C THR A 11 2.92 -17.77 -10.37
N ALA A 12 3.72 -18.52 -9.61
CA ALA A 12 3.83 -18.34 -8.16
C ALA A 12 4.57 -17.06 -7.74
N SER A 13 5.55 -16.60 -8.54
CA SER A 13 6.31 -15.37 -8.24
C SER A 13 5.52 -14.07 -8.51
N ALA A 14 4.35 -14.14 -9.16
CA ALA A 14 3.48 -12.97 -9.37
C ALA A 14 2.69 -12.56 -8.12
N MET A 15 2.65 -13.40 -7.08
CA MET A 15 1.84 -13.18 -5.86
C MET A 15 2.45 -12.21 -4.84
N THR A 16 3.67 -11.70 -5.05
CA THR A 16 4.36 -10.89 -4.03
C THR A 16 4.22 -9.38 -4.18
N LEU A 17 3.45 -8.89 -5.15
CA LEU A 17 3.20 -7.46 -5.31
C LEU A 17 1.79 -7.12 -4.81
N PRO A 18 1.62 -6.26 -3.80
CA PRO A 18 0.31 -5.74 -3.44
C PRO A 18 -0.18 -4.82 -4.57
N GLY A 19 -1.15 -5.26 -5.31
CA GLY A 19 -1.84 -4.46 -6.30
C GLY A 19 -2.01 -5.17 -7.64
N ILE A 20 -3.19 -5.76 -7.82
CA ILE A 20 -3.78 -6.15 -9.10
C ILE A 20 -2.81 -6.98 -9.97
N ALA A 21 -2.34 -8.11 -9.47
CA ALA A 21 -1.93 -9.17 -10.35
C ALA A 21 -3.22 -9.82 -10.91
N ILE A 22 -3.51 -9.62 -12.19
CA ILE A 22 -4.31 -10.62 -12.88
C ILE A 22 -3.40 -11.86 -12.91
N GLN A 23 -3.61 -12.73 -11.95
CA GLN A 23 -3.14 -14.09 -12.09
C GLN A 23 -3.86 -14.64 -13.35
N ALA A 24 -3.13 -15.33 -14.21
CA ALA A 24 -3.77 -16.34 -15.04
C ALA A 24 -4.43 -17.31 -14.04
N GLN A 25 -5.67 -17.02 -13.70
CA GLN A 25 -6.37 -17.76 -12.67
C GLN A 25 -6.70 -19.10 -13.29
N ALA A 26 -6.27 -20.16 -12.62
CA ALA A 26 -6.58 -21.50 -13.04
C ALA A 26 -8.08 -21.66 -13.33
N THR A 27 -8.43 -22.37 -14.38
CA THR A 27 -9.82 -22.67 -14.76
C THR A 27 -10.41 -23.82 -13.93
N SER A 28 -9.62 -24.42 -13.06
CA SER A 28 -10.01 -25.47 -12.12
C SER A 28 -9.61 -25.09 -10.70
N ALA A 29 -10.39 -25.54 -9.74
CA ALA A 29 -10.03 -25.43 -8.34
C ALA A 29 -8.68 -26.12 -8.08
N PRO A 30 -7.83 -25.60 -7.18
CA PRO A 30 -6.66 -26.32 -6.70
C PRO A 30 -7.06 -27.69 -6.16
N ALA A 31 -6.21 -28.70 -6.38
CA ALA A 31 -6.47 -30.04 -5.88
C ALA A 31 -6.13 -30.20 -4.39
N GLU A 32 -5.29 -29.35 -3.86
CA GLU A 32 -4.71 -29.40 -2.52
C GLU A 32 -5.05 -28.14 -1.74
N SER A 33 -5.14 -28.28 -0.43
CA SER A 33 -5.24 -27.16 0.50
C SER A 33 -3.87 -26.49 0.63
N GLU A 34 -3.88 -25.17 0.86
CA GLU A 34 -2.67 -24.41 1.12
C GLU A 34 -2.87 -23.55 2.38
N VAL A 35 -1.89 -23.61 3.27
CA VAL A 35 -1.79 -22.69 4.40
C VAL A 35 -0.47 -21.94 4.31
N GLY A 36 -0.51 -20.65 4.57
CA GLY A 36 0.69 -19.85 4.56
C GLY A 36 0.73 -18.84 5.70
N TYR A 37 1.96 -18.52 6.08
CA TYR A 37 2.28 -17.52 7.07
C TYR A 37 3.36 -16.59 6.53
N ARG A 38 3.19 -15.29 6.76
CA ARG A 38 4.16 -14.23 6.46
C ARG A 38 4.39 -13.38 7.68
N PHE A 39 5.65 -13.11 7.97
CA PHE A 39 6.07 -12.09 8.91
C PHE A 39 6.78 -10.98 8.16
N SER A 40 6.41 -9.72 8.41
CA SER A 40 7.07 -8.56 7.82
C SER A 40 7.44 -7.56 8.91
N GLY A 41 8.62 -6.96 8.76
CA GLY A 41 9.07 -5.81 9.52
C GLY A 41 9.29 -4.63 8.59
N TYR A 42 8.80 -3.45 8.98
CA TYR A 42 8.96 -2.18 8.30
C TYR A 42 9.51 -1.16 9.29
N PHE A 43 10.61 -0.51 8.94
CA PHE A 43 11.35 0.38 9.83
C PHE A 43 11.69 1.66 9.08
N GLU A 44 11.10 2.77 9.49
CA GLU A 44 11.43 4.09 8.97
C GLU A 44 12.63 4.68 9.70
N SER A 45 13.47 5.42 8.98
CA SER A 45 14.51 6.22 9.60
C SER A 45 13.89 7.43 10.31
N ASP A 46 14.40 7.77 11.46
CA ASP A 46 14.00 8.95 12.22
C ASP A 46 14.17 10.25 11.42
N ILE A 47 13.39 11.25 11.79
CA ILE A 47 13.53 12.60 11.27
C ILE A 47 14.73 13.25 11.92
N ASP A 48 15.47 14.07 11.16
CA ASP A 48 16.54 14.90 11.71
C ASP A 48 15.97 15.80 12.84
N GLU A 49 16.52 15.67 14.05
CA GLU A 49 16.10 16.44 15.23
C GLU A 49 16.07 17.95 14.97
N ALA A 50 16.98 18.45 14.13
CA ALA A 50 17.03 19.87 13.76
C ALA A 50 15.80 20.33 12.96
N ARG A 51 15.01 19.41 12.45
CA ARG A 51 13.77 19.68 11.70
C ARG A 51 12.50 19.51 12.54
N VAL A 52 12.59 18.90 13.72
CA VAL A 52 11.45 18.69 14.61
C VAL A 52 11.20 19.94 15.43
N ILE A 53 10.02 20.53 15.29
CA ILE A 53 9.58 21.70 16.05
C ILE A 53 8.95 21.25 17.36
N THR A 54 8.07 20.24 17.30
CA THR A 54 7.39 19.67 18.46
C THR A 54 7.27 18.16 18.33
N GLY A 55 7.18 17.45 19.46
CA GLY A 55 6.96 15.99 19.50
C GLY A 55 8.26 15.19 19.41
N SER A 56 8.14 13.93 19.00
CA SER A 56 9.26 13.00 18.85
C SER A 56 9.78 12.97 17.41
N ASN A 57 11.09 12.76 17.24
CA ASN A 57 11.68 12.51 15.92
C ASN A 57 11.54 11.07 15.44
N GLU A 58 11.08 10.16 16.30
CA GLU A 58 10.88 8.76 15.97
C GLU A 58 9.86 8.61 14.82
N ARG A 59 10.12 7.63 13.95
CA ARG A 59 9.24 7.26 12.88
C ARG A 59 8.68 5.85 13.10
N TYR A 60 7.93 5.36 12.15
CA TYR A 60 7.18 4.12 12.30
C TYR A 60 8.05 2.87 12.26
N ASP A 61 7.83 2.02 13.27
CA ASP A 61 8.20 0.62 13.28
C ASP A 61 6.92 -0.21 13.23
N ILE A 62 6.76 -1.03 12.18
CA ILE A 62 5.56 -1.82 11.96
C ILE A 62 5.93 -3.28 11.83
N LEU A 63 5.29 -4.13 12.63
CA LEU A 63 5.41 -5.58 12.53
C LEU A 63 4.07 -6.17 12.09
N VAL A 64 4.11 -7.00 11.05
CA VAL A 64 2.92 -7.55 10.41
C VAL A 64 3.01 -9.07 10.40
N ASN A 65 1.98 -9.74 10.92
CA ASN A 65 1.78 -11.18 10.82
C ASN A 65 0.58 -11.45 9.91
N GLN A 66 0.78 -12.22 8.86
CA GLN A 66 -0.26 -12.55 7.90
C GLN A 66 -0.43 -14.05 7.79
N PHE A 67 -1.68 -14.49 7.75
CA PHE A 67 -2.08 -15.87 7.58
C PHE A 67 -2.99 -15.97 6.36
N HIS A 68 -2.81 -17.01 5.57
CA HIS A 68 -3.77 -17.37 4.56
C HIS A 68 -4.07 -18.87 4.58
N LEU A 69 -5.29 -19.20 4.25
CA LEU A 69 -5.77 -20.56 4.03
C LEU A 69 -6.55 -20.58 2.73
N LEU A 70 -6.25 -21.58 1.91
CA LEU A 70 -7.02 -21.91 0.74
C LEU A 70 -7.42 -23.39 0.87
N HIS A 71 -8.71 -23.68 0.81
CA HIS A 71 -9.22 -25.03 0.97
C HIS A 71 -10.22 -25.36 -0.13
N PRO A 72 -9.93 -26.33 -1.03
CA PRO A 72 -10.90 -26.81 -2.01
C PRO A 72 -11.99 -27.61 -1.30
N ILE A 73 -13.26 -27.23 -1.53
CA ILE A 73 -14.42 -27.99 -1.07
C ILE A 73 -14.70 -29.14 -2.04
N ASN A 74 -14.48 -28.87 -3.33
CA ASN A 74 -14.59 -29.82 -4.43
C ASN A 74 -13.87 -29.25 -5.67
N ASP A 75 -13.93 -29.97 -6.79
CA ASP A 75 -13.26 -29.59 -8.05
C ASP A 75 -13.72 -28.24 -8.64
N HIS A 76 -14.79 -27.66 -8.10
CA HIS A 76 -15.40 -26.43 -8.60
C HIS A 76 -15.47 -25.30 -7.59
N ALA A 77 -15.13 -25.53 -6.34
CA ALA A 77 -15.30 -24.53 -5.28
C ALA A 77 -14.15 -24.54 -4.28
N VAL A 78 -13.71 -23.35 -3.91
CA VAL A 78 -12.64 -23.10 -2.93
C VAL A 78 -13.13 -22.08 -1.91
N VAL A 79 -12.78 -22.28 -0.65
CA VAL A 79 -12.92 -21.29 0.42
C VAL A 79 -11.54 -20.72 0.75
N THR A 80 -11.49 -19.42 1.00
CA THR A 80 -10.27 -18.73 1.40
C THR A 80 -10.47 -17.99 2.72
N TYR A 81 -9.42 -17.94 3.51
CA TYR A 81 -9.32 -17.11 4.69
C TYR A 81 -8.02 -16.32 4.64
N GLU A 82 -8.07 -15.02 4.88
CA GLU A 82 -6.92 -14.13 5.02
C GLU A 82 -7.05 -13.41 6.34
N GLY A 83 -5.99 -13.45 7.17
CA GLY A 83 -5.94 -12.75 8.44
C GLY A 83 -4.64 -11.97 8.56
N THR A 84 -4.71 -10.75 9.07
CA THR A 84 -3.53 -9.92 9.36
C THR A 84 -3.62 -9.40 10.80
N PHE A 85 -2.51 -9.49 11.50
CA PHE A 85 -2.29 -8.83 12.77
C PHE A 85 -1.08 -7.92 12.67
N GLU A 86 -1.28 -6.64 12.94
CA GLU A 86 -0.27 -5.60 12.81
C GLU A 86 -0.09 -4.86 14.14
N THR A 87 1.16 -4.53 14.45
CA THR A 87 1.52 -3.62 15.53
C THR A 87 2.35 -2.49 14.97
N LEU A 88 1.97 -1.27 15.30
CA LEU A 88 2.64 -0.04 14.87
C LEU A 88 3.10 0.72 16.11
N SER A 89 4.34 1.19 16.08
CA SER A 89 4.88 2.14 17.05
C SER A 89 5.53 3.30 16.31
N GLY A 90 5.71 4.44 16.98
CA GLY A 90 6.33 5.64 16.44
C GLY A 90 5.43 6.86 16.51
N ALA A 91 5.91 7.97 15.96
CA ALA A 91 5.22 9.25 15.97
C ALA A 91 4.71 9.64 14.58
N SER A 92 3.53 10.25 14.55
CA SER A 92 2.90 10.78 13.33
C SER A 92 3.27 12.22 13.11
N GLN A 93 3.65 12.56 11.88
CA GLN A 93 3.72 13.94 11.45
C GLN A 93 2.32 14.46 11.16
N TYR A 94 1.87 15.48 11.89
CA TYR A 94 0.54 16.06 11.69
C TYR A 94 0.54 17.43 11.01
N LEU A 95 1.66 18.17 11.07
CA LEU A 95 1.78 19.49 10.47
C LEU A 95 3.20 19.73 10.00
N SER A 96 3.36 20.51 8.94
CA SER A 96 4.63 21.12 8.53
C SER A 96 4.45 22.61 8.42
N THR A 97 5.43 23.35 8.94
CA THR A 97 5.48 24.81 8.86
C THR A 97 6.82 25.25 8.32
N TYR A 98 6.92 26.48 7.83
CA TYR A 98 8.19 27.04 7.40
C TYR A 98 8.61 28.26 8.22
N ARG A 99 9.93 28.50 8.25
CA ARG A 99 10.60 29.68 8.77
C ARG A 99 11.54 30.23 7.72
N ASN A 100 11.90 31.49 7.85
CA ASN A 100 12.92 32.11 7.00
C ASN A 100 14.26 31.36 7.08
N ALA A 101 15.13 31.56 6.09
CA ALA A 101 16.44 30.92 6.02
C ALA A 101 17.32 31.16 7.24
N ASP A 102 17.20 32.31 7.92
CA ASP A 102 17.89 32.67 9.14
C ASP A 102 17.27 32.04 10.41
N GLY A 103 16.11 31.35 10.27
CA GLY A 103 15.37 30.75 11.37
C GLY A 103 14.43 31.73 12.09
N SER A 104 14.32 32.98 11.63
CA SER A 104 13.32 33.94 12.14
C SER A 104 11.90 33.52 11.62
N GLU A 105 10.89 33.94 12.36
CA GLU A 105 9.51 33.77 11.89
C GLU A 105 9.24 34.76 10.74
N PRO A 106 8.52 34.32 9.69
CA PRO A 106 8.09 35.21 8.62
C PRO A 106 7.26 36.36 9.19
N VAL A 107 7.43 37.53 8.63
CA VAL A 107 6.59 38.68 8.97
C VAL A 107 5.19 38.37 8.49
N ASN A 108 4.18 38.59 9.33
CA ASN A 108 2.78 38.33 9.02
C ASN A 108 2.27 39.29 7.93
N ASP A 109 2.76 39.08 6.71
CA ASP A 109 2.33 39.78 5.51
C ASP A 109 1.68 38.75 4.57
N SER A 110 0.50 39.07 4.06
CA SER A 110 -0.25 38.25 3.10
C SER A 110 0.52 37.98 1.79
N THR A 111 1.70 38.58 1.64
CA THR A 111 2.63 38.37 0.52
C THR A 111 3.74 37.37 0.81
N ASP A 112 3.87 36.92 2.07
CA ASP A 112 4.90 35.95 2.46
C ASP A 112 4.49 34.55 2.01
N VAL A 113 5.17 34.06 0.98
CA VAL A 113 4.93 32.76 0.34
C VAL A 113 6.17 31.90 0.55
N PHE A 114 5.99 30.67 0.94
CA PHE A 114 7.06 29.67 1.08
C PHE A 114 7.98 29.65 -0.15
N ASP A 115 9.26 29.92 0.06
CA ASP A 115 10.32 29.79 -0.93
C ASP A 115 11.15 28.53 -0.65
N PRO A 116 11.00 27.47 -1.45
CA PRO A 116 11.72 26.21 -1.23
C PRO A 116 13.24 26.31 -1.35
N LEU A 117 13.79 27.44 -1.83
CA LEU A 117 15.23 27.66 -1.95
C LEU A 117 15.85 28.31 -0.73
N THR A 118 15.06 29.07 0.02
CA THR A 118 15.57 29.88 1.15
C THR A 118 14.99 29.47 2.48
N ASP A 119 13.74 29.04 2.51
CA ASP A 119 13.04 28.77 3.76
C ASP A 119 13.32 27.37 4.31
N LYS A 120 13.29 27.26 5.63
CA LYS A 120 13.45 25.98 6.32
C LYS A 120 12.10 25.42 6.73
N VAL A 121 11.83 24.20 6.30
CA VAL A 121 10.64 23.49 6.71
C VAL A 121 10.94 22.68 7.96
N GLY A 122 10.12 22.91 8.98
CA GLY A 122 10.06 22.12 10.20
C GLY A 122 8.82 21.22 10.22
N VAL A 123 8.85 20.22 11.08
CA VAL A 123 7.76 19.26 11.26
C VAL A 123 7.26 19.24 12.69
N HIS A 124 5.94 19.14 12.84
CA HIS A 124 5.28 18.93 14.11
C HIS A 124 4.84 17.45 14.18
N MET A 125 5.34 16.78 15.19
CA MET A 125 5.16 15.35 15.41
C MET A 125 4.30 15.12 16.63
N SER A 126 3.54 14.02 16.66
CA SER A 126 2.91 13.54 17.88
C SER A 126 3.96 13.16 18.93
N GLY A 127 3.54 13.01 20.17
CA GLY A 127 4.41 12.48 21.24
C GLY A 127 4.89 11.07 20.90
N ALA A 128 5.99 10.64 21.56
CA ALA A 128 6.59 9.33 21.31
C ALA A 128 5.61 8.18 21.59
N SER A 129 5.75 7.13 20.77
CA SER A 129 5.20 5.78 20.90
C SER A 129 3.68 5.67 21.14
N ILE A 130 2.91 6.02 20.14
CA ILE A 130 1.60 5.40 19.97
C ILE A 130 1.84 3.92 19.68
N GLN A 131 1.30 3.03 20.49
CA GLN A 131 1.26 1.59 20.19
C GLN A 131 -0.13 1.27 19.65
N GLU A 132 -0.23 1.11 18.36
CA GLU A 132 -1.46 0.73 17.69
C GLU A 132 -1.44 -0.75 17.32
N LYS A 133 -2.62 -1.35 17.34
CA LYS A 133 -2.82 -2.74 16.93
C LYS A 133 -3.96 -2.81 15.97
N ARG A 134 -3.70 -3.47 14.85
CA ARG A 134 -4.70 -3.69 13.80
C ARG A 134 -4.94 -5.16 13.58
N ILE A 135 -6.20 -5.49 13.37
CA ILE A 135 -6.63 -6.84 12.99
C ILE A 135 -7.46 -6.73 11.72
N ASP A 136 -7.06 -7.45 10.68
CA ASP A 136 -7.84 -7.63 9.46
C ASP A 136 -8.25 -9.09 9.34
N SER A 137 -9.47 -9.35 8.87
CA SER A 137 -9.95 -10.71 8.62
C SER A 137 -10.88 -10.72 7.41
N PHE A 138 -10.60 -11.61 6.46
CA PHE A 138 -11.39 -11.79 5.24
C PHE A 138 -11.71 -13.26 5.03
N VAL A 139 -12.94 -13.54 4.69
CA VAL A 139 -13.41 -14.85 4.25
C VAL A 139 -13.94 -14.73 2.83
N GLY A 140 -13.56 -15.65 1.97
CA GLY A 140 -13.96 -15.66 0.58
C GLY A 140 -14.36 -17.06 0.09
N ALA A 141 -15.08 -17.07 -1.01
CA ALA A 141 -15.35 -18.28 -1.78
C ALA A 141 -15.15 -17.98 -3.27
N ARG A 142 -14.61 -18.95 -3.99
CA ARG A 142 -14.40 -18.88 -5.44
C ARG A 142 -14.93 -20.14 -6.11
N PHE A 143 -15.62 -19.96 -7.22
CA PHE A 143 -16.21 -21.01 -8.02
C PHE A 143 -15.53 -21.05 -9.38
N TYR A 144 -15.27 -22.26 -9.87
CA TYR A 144 -14.57 -22.54 -11.12
C TYR A 144 -15.51 -23.22 -12.10
N LYS A 145 -15.48 -22.77 -13.34
CA LYS A 145 -16.19 -23.35 -14.46
C LYS A 145 -15.18 -23.82 -15.49
N SER A 146 -15.09 -25.13 -15.64
CA SER A 146 -14.27 -25.75 -16.69
C SER A 146 -14.96 -25.65 -18.07
N LYS A 147 -14.17 -25.75 -19.15
CA LYS A 147 -14.69 -25.91 -20.51
C LYS A 147 -15.60 -27.15 -20.58
N THR A 148 -16.68 -27.06 -21.33
CA THR A 148 -17.58 -28.18 -21.64
C THR A 148 -17.70 -28.30 -23.15
N GLU A 149 -18.22 -29.43 -23.66
CA GLU A 149 -18.47 -29.60 -25.10
C GLU A 149 -19.43 -28.55 -25.68
N GLU A 150 -20.27 -27.93 -24.85
CA GLU A 150 -21.22 -26.87 -25.23
C GLU A 150 -20.67 -25.44 -25.03
N SER A 151 -19.56 -25.26 -24.33
CA SER A 151 -19.00 -23.95 -23.98
C SER A 151 -17.49 -23.98 -23.97
N ASP A 152 -16.89 -23.27 -24.94
CA ASP A 152 -15.43 -23.05 -25.02
C ASP A 152 -14.87 -22.10 -23.95
N ALA A 153 -15.74 -21.48 -23.14
CA ALA A 153 -15.33 -20.54 -22.12
C ALA A 153 -15.13 -21.25 -20.78
N ALA A 154 -13.91 -21.19 -20.29
CA ALA A 154 -13.55 -21.53 -18.92
C ALA A 154 -13.37 -20.25 -18.10
N GLY A 155 -13.54 -20.33 -16.79
CA GLY A 155 -13.39 -19.14 -15.96
C GLY A 155 -13.66 -19.41 -14.49
N ASN A 156 -13.61 -18.36 -13.71
CA ASN A 156 -13.94 -18.41 -12.30
C ASN A 156 -14.57 -17.09 -11.84
N TYR A 157 -15.28 -17.15 -10.73
CA TYR A 157 -15.81 -15.98 -10.06
C TYR A 157 -15.77 -16.20 -8.55
N GLY A 158 -15.57 -15.13 -7.81
CA GLY A 158 -15.48 -15.19 -6.36
C GLY A 158 -16.06 -13.97 -5.69
N ALA A 159 -16.30 -14.12 -4.40
CA ALA A 159 -16.66 -13.02 -3.53
C ALA A 159 -15.94 -13.19 -2.20
N LYS A 160 -15.62 -12.05 -1.55
CA LYS A 160 -15.07 -12.02 -0.21
C LYS A 160 -15.70 -10.90 0.61
N ALA A 161 -15.77 -11.12 1.91
CA ALA A 161 -16.18 -10.13 2.89
C ALA A 161 -15.20 -10.14 4.05
N GLY A 162 -15.04 -8.99 4.69
CA GLY A 162 -14.12 -8.88 5.80
C GLY A 162 -14.26 -7.59 6.57
N PHE A 163 -13.47 -7.52 7.63
CA PHE A 163 -13.36 -6.33 8.47
C PHE A 163 -11.90 -6.02 8.78
N SER A 164 -11.66 -4.74 9.10
CA SER A 164 -10.41 -4.22 9.65
C SER A 164 -10.75 -3.41 10.89
N SER A 165 -10.02 -3.59 11.98
CA SER A 165 -10.27 -2.91 13.24
C SER A 165 -8.96 -2.46 13.90
N GLU A 166 -8.96 -1.19 14.32
CA GLU A 166 -7.96 -0.54 15.16
C GLU A 166 -8.66 0.17 16.33
N ASN A 167 -7.93 0.85 17.18
CA ASN A 167 -8.53 1.56 18.32
C ASN A 167 -9.50 2.68 17.88
N ASP A 168 -9.19 3.35 16.78
CA ASP A 168 -9.87 4.53 16.25
C ASP A 168 -10.46 4.32 14.84
N TYR A 169 -10.43 3.08 14.35
CA TYR A 169 -10.86 2.74 13.00
C TYR A 169 -11.56 1.39 12.93
N LEU A 170 -12.69 1.35 12.24
CA LEU A 170 -13.39 0.12 11.86
C LEU A 170 -13.80 0.19 10.40
N SER A 171 -13.45 -0.82 9.63
CA SER A 171 -13.88 -0.97 8.24
C SER A 171 -14.61 -2.30 8.04
N LEU A 172 -15.72 -2.24 7.31
CA LEU A 172 -16.42 -3.43 6.79
C LEU A 172 -16.37 -3.39 5.27
N SER A 173 -16.00 -4.49 4.65
CA SER A 173 -15.83 -4.53 3.20
C SER A 173 -16.37 -5.80 2.57
N ILE A 174 -16.81 -5.65 1.31
CA ILE A 174 -17.20 -6.74 0.42
C ILE A 174 -16.52 -6.53 -0.94
N ALA A 175 -16.17 -7.62 -1.60
CA ALA A 175 -15.64 -7.59 -2.96
C ALA A 175 -16.13 -8.81 -3.75
N GLY A 176 -16.25 -8.63 -5.06
CA GLY A 176 -16.52 -9.71 -5.99
C GLY A 176 -15.74 -9.50 -7.28
N ASP A 177 -15.25 -10.58 -7.84
CA ASP A 177 -14.50 -10.57 -9.10
C ASP A 177 -14.74 -11.83 -9.91
N GLY A 178 -14.39 -11.78 -11.19
CA GLY A 178 -14.40 -12.94 -12.06
C GLY A 178 -13.43 -12.80 -13.22
N SER A 179 -13.06 -13.93 -13.78
CA SER A 179 -12.24 -14.00 -14.98
C SER A 179 -12.77 -15.07 -15.94
N MET A 180 -12.54 -14.84 -17.23
CA MET A 180 -12.88 -15.77 -18.31
C MET A 180 -11.68 -15.91 -19.24
N GLU A 181 -11.44 -17.12 -19.69
CA GLU A 181 -10.39 -17.47 -20.64
C GLU A 181 -10.98 -17.73 -22.02
N PHE A 182 -10.30 -17.23 -23.03
CA PHE A 182 -10.64 -17.34 -24.44
C PHE A 182 -9.41 -17.79 -25.22
N ASP A 183 -9.63 -18.20 -26.47
CA ASP A 183 -8.56 -18.53 -27.41
C ASP A 183 -7.60 -19.59 -26.82
N ASP A 184 -8.15 -20.71 -26.38
CA ASP A 184 -7.42 -21.78 -25.71
C ASP A 184 -6.52 -21.33 -24.54
N ALA A 185 -7.09 -20.43 -23.69
CA ALA A 185 -6.44 -19.83 -22.55
C ALA A 185 -5.29 -18.85 -22.88
N HIS A 186 -5.16 -18.41 -24.14
CA HIS A 186 -4.17 -17.38 -24.50
C HIS A 186 -4.63 -15.98 -24.06
N THR A 187 -5.94 -15.73 -23.99
CA THR A 187 -6.51 -14.45 -23.58
C THR A 187 -7.35 -14.64 -22.33
N THR A 188 -7.06 -13.87 -21.27
CA THR A 188 -7.86 -13.84 -20.05
C THR A 188 -8.45 -12.44 -19.88
N LEU A 189 -9.76 -12.35 -19.72
CA LEU A 189 -10.45 -11.12 -19.30
C LEU A 189 -10.84 -11.24 -17.83
N SER A 190 -10.69 -10.17 -17.07
CA SER A 190 -11.11 -10.11 -15.67
C SER A 190 -11.82 -8.81 -15.36
N ALA A 191 -12.75 -8.85 -14.42
CA ALA A 191 -13.42 -7.66 -13.89
C ALA A 191 -13.84 -7.92 -12.44
N GLY A 192 -13.97 -6.84 -11.67
CA GLY A 192 -14.44 -6.92 -10.30
C GLY A 192 -14.85 -5.58 -9.73
N ALA A 193 -15.50 -5.65 -8.57
CA ALA A 193 -15.93 -4.50 -7.82
C ALA A 193 -15.75 -4.73 -6.32
N SER A 194 -15.54 -3.66 -5.57
CA SER A 194 -15.47 -3.71 -4.11
C SER A 194 -16.16 -2.49 -3.50
N PHE A 195 -16.64 -2.69 -2.29
CA PHE A 195 -17.22 -1.64 -1.46
C PHE A 195 -16.72 -1.77 -0.02
N ALA A 196 -16.33 -0.64 0.59
CA ALA A 196 -15.98 -0.57 2.00
C ALA A 196 -16.72 0.58 2.68
N LEU A 197 -17.09 0.35 3.93
CA LEU A 197 -17.66 1.33 4.83
C LEU A 197 -16.72 1.45 6.04
N ASP A 198 -16.11 2.62 6.19
CA ASP A 198 -15.20 2.92 7.27
C ASP A 198 -15.89 3.82 8.30
N THR A 199 -15.65 3.52 9.56
CA THR A 199 -15.96 4.39 10.71
C THR A 199 -14.63 4.83 11.31
N LEU A 200 -14.47 6.14 11.52
CA LEU A 200 -13.27 6.75 12.07
C LEU A 200 -13.65 7.43 13.40
N ASP A 201 -12.86 7.19 14.41
CA ASP A 201 -12.98 7.79 15.74
C ASP A 201 -11.58 8.20 16.23
N PRO A 202 -10.98 9.27 15.60
CA PRO A 202 -9.61 9.66 15.86
C PRO A 202 -9.39 9.98 17.34
N THR A 203 -8.30 9.44 17.89
CA THR A 203 -7.87 9.72 19.26
C THR A 203 -7.06 11.03 19.29
N PRO A 204 -7.32 11.99 20.24
CA PRO A 204 -6.57 13.23 20.35
C PRO A 204 -5.06 13.03 20.54
N ALA A 205 -4.20 13.71 19.75
CA ALA A 205 -2.74 13.57 19.82
C ALA A 205 -2.11 14.14 21.11
N SER A 206 -2.82 14.96 21.83
CA SER A 206 -2.33 15.54 23.09
C SER A 206 -2.86 14.76 24.28
N GLY A 207 -2.00 13.96 24.92
CA GLY A 207 -2.25 13.38 26.23
C GLY A 207 -2.45 14.39 27.37
N THR A 208 -2.89 15.61 27.07
CA THR A 208 -3.17 16.69 28.03
C THR A 208 -4.66 16.98 28.19
N VAL A 209 -5.53 16.28 27.51
CA VAL A 209 -6.97 16.34 27.81
C VAL A 209 -7.25 15.13 28.69
N ASP A 210 -7.40 15.36 29.97
CA ASP A 210 -7.90 14.36 30.92
C ASP A 210 -9.23 13.82 30.38
N ALA A 211 -9.19 12.58 29.90
CA ALA A 211 -10.31 11.92 29.24
C ALA A 211 -11.50 11.65 30.18
N GLU A 212 -11.41 12.04 31.44
CA GLU A 212 -12.40 11.68 32.45
C GLU A 212 -13.52 12.68 32.69
N ASP A 213 -13.45 13.94 32.25
CA ASP A 213 -14.45 14.89 32.75
C ASP A 213 -14.97 15.98 31.77
N ASP A 214 -14.78 15.88 30.46
CA ASP A 214 -15.35 16.93 29.62
C ASP A 214 -16.15 16.42 28.43
N SER A 215 -17.49 16.44 28.61
CA SER A 215 -18.45 16.26 27.54
C SER A 215 -18.35 17.33 26.42
N ASN A 216 -17.49 18.33 26.60
CA ASN A 216 -17.20 19.42 25.69
C ASN A 216 -15.77 19.37 25.12
N SER A 217 -15.02 18.30 25.31
CA SER A 217 -13.68 18.15 24.71
C SER A 217 -13.72 18.26 23.20
N PRO A 218 -12.86 19.08 22.58
CA PRO A 218 -12.77 19.20 21.13
C PRO A 218 -12.60 17.86 20.42
N GLY A 219 -11.88 16.91 20.99
CA GLY A 219 -11.68 15.57 20.44
C GLY A 219 -12.98 14.77 20.24
N ARG A 220 -13.97 14.85 21.15
CA ARG A 220 -15.26 14.20 20.98
C ARG A 220 -16.14 14.81 19.88
N GLN A 221 -15.96 16.08 19.60
CA GLN A 221 -16.67 16.73 18.49
C GLN A 221 -16.10 16.34 17.14
N TRP A 222 -14.82 16.04 17.07
CA TRP A 222 -14.14 15.58 15.85
C TRP A 222 -14.63 14.21 15.40
N SER A 223 -14.82 13.27 16.31
CA SER A 223 -15.33 11.94 15.98
C SER A 223 -16.68 11.98 15.26
N SER A 224 -17.53 12.97 15.59
CA SER A 224 -18.84 13.14 14.93
C SER A 224 -18.72 13.67 13.49
N ILE A 225 -17.64 14.37 13.15
CA ILE A 225 -17.43 15.00 11.83
C ILE A 225 -16.80 14.01 10.84
N TYR A 226 -15.84 13.22 11.31
CA TYR A 226 -15.09 12.26 10.47
C TYR A 226 -15.65 10.84 10.51
N ASN A 227 -16.81 10.67 11.08
CA ASN A 227 -17.34 9.39 11.54
C ASN A 227 -17.51 8.33 10.43
N LYS A 228 -17.65 8.71 9.16
CA LYS A 228 -17.93 7.74 8.09
C LYS A 228 -17.23 8.09 6.79
N ARG A 229 -16.65 7.06 6.18
CA ARG A 229 -16.09 7.12 4.84
C ARG A 229 -16.57 5.89 4.05
N THR A 230 -16.90 6.07 2.79
CA THR A 230 -17.19 4.98 1.86
C THR A 230 -16.12 4.92 0.78
N SER A 231 -15.79 3.73 0.34
CA SER A 231 -14.89 3.49 -0.78
C SER A 231 -15.53 2.48 -1.74
N SER A 232 -15.69 2.85 -3.00
CA SER A 232 -16.21 1.99 -4.06
C SER A 232 -15.17 1.88 -5.16
N SER A 233 -14.85 0.67 -5.58
CA SER A 233 -13.88 0.43 -6.65
C SER A 233 -14.43 -0.53 -7.69
N VAL A 234 -14.06 -0.30 -8.94
CA VAL A 234 -14.26 -1.25 -10.04
C VAL A 234 -12.94 -1.40 -10.80
N PHE A 235 -12.71 -2.57 -11.35
CA PHE A 235 -11.57 -2.80 -12.23
C PHE A 235 -11.94 -3.69 -13.41
N ALA A 236 -11.17 -3.58 -14.48
CA ALA A 236 -11.16 -4.50 -15.61
C ALA A 236 -9.72 -4.73 -16.06
N GLY A 237 -9.47 -5.91 -16.60
CA GLY A 237 -8.14 -6.27 -17.05
C GLY A 237 -8.15 -7.32 -18.16
N VAL A 238 -7.04 -7.36 -18.88
CA VAL A 238 -6.73 -8.33 -19.91
C VAL A 238 -5.33 -8.89 -19.71
N GLY A 239 -5.21 -10.20 -19.78
CA GLY A 239 -3.95 -10.93 -19.86
C GLY A 239 -3.84 -11.62 -21.21
N GLN A 240 -2.67 -11.57 -21.85
CA GLN A 240 -2.43 -12.18 -23.15
C GLN A 240 -1.13 -12.97 -23.12
N ILE A 241 -1.19 -14.25 -23.44
CA ILE A 241 -0.04 -15.07 -23.76
C ILE A 241 0.32 -14.82 -25.23
N ILE A 242 1.42 -14.10 -25.46
CA ILE A 242 1.89 -13.76 -26.81
C ILE A 242 2.61 -14.97 -27.43
N ASN A 243 3.39 -15.65 -26.61
CA ASN A 243 4.07 -16.90 -26.98
C ASN A 243 4.51 -17.65 -25.71
N PRO A 244 5.05 -18.88 -25.78
CA PRO A 244 5.41 -19.67 -24.60
C PRO A 244 6.38 -19.03 -23.60
N THR A 245 7.03 -17.93 -23.98
CA THR A 245 7.99 -17.24 -23.12
C THR A 245 7.61 -15.79 -22.81
N LEU A 246 6.47 -15.30 -23.31
CA LEU A 246 6.06 -13.91 -23.13
C LEU A 246 4.57 -13.80 -22.80
N VAL A 247 4.29 -13.26 -21.64
CA VAL A 247 2.95 -12.87 -21.20
C VAL A 247 2.93 -11.37 -20.96
N VAL A 248 1.88 -10.72 -21.43
CA VAL A 248 1.60 -9.29 -21.16
C VAL A 248 0.23 -9.16 -20.50
N GLN A 249 0.07 -8.12 -19.69
CA GLN A 249 -1.20 -7.83 -19.03
C GLN A 249 -1.42 -6.32 -18.97
N ALA A 250 -2.69 -5.91 -18.97
CA ALA A 250 -3.10 -4.54 -18.77
C ALA A 250 -4.34 -4.48 -17.89
N ASN A 251 -4.40 -3.51 -16.99
CA ASN A 251 -5.51 -3.30 -16.06
C ASN A 251 -5.86 -1.84 -15.97
N ALA A 252 -7.13 -1.55 -15.81
CA ALA A 252 -7.64 -0.24 -15.45
C ALA A 252 -8.53 -0.36 -14.23
N SER A 253 -8.45 0.61 -13.33
CA SER A 253 -9.35 0.69 -12.17
C SER A 253 -9.82 2.11 -11.93
N PHE A 254 -11.03 2.22 -11.39
CA PHE A 254 -11.62 3.45 -10.92
C PHE A 254 -12.05 3.26 -9.45
N THR A 255 -11.68 4.20 -8.60
CA THR A 255 -12.06 4.20 -7.18
C THR A 255 -12.64 5.56 -6.81
N LEU A 256 -13.78 5.54 -6.14
CA LEU A 256 -14.42 6.71 -5.57
C LEU A 256 -14.44 6.58 -4.04
N LYS A 257 -13.88 7.57 -3.35
CA LYS A 257 -13.98 7.72 -1.89
C LYS A 257 -14.85 8.93 -1.56
N ASN A 258 -15.72 8.76 -0.56
CA ASN A 258 -16.57 9.85 -0.05
C ASN A 258 -16.51 9.82 1.47
N GLY A 259 -16.25 10.98 2.09
CA GLY A 259 -16.33 11.20 3.53
C GLY A 259 -17.59 11.98 3.89
N THR A 260 -17.98 11.93 5.16
CA THR A 260 -19.11 12.71 5.68
C THR A 260 -18.84 14.20 5.57
N THR A 261 -17.63 14.64 5.89
CA THR A 261 -17.20 16.05 5.86
C THR A 261 -15.93 16.23 5.03
N PHE A 262 -14.82 15.58 5.42
CA PHE A 262 -13.52 15.64 4.74
C PHE A 262 -12.94 14.24 4.61
N LEU A 263 -12.04 14.03 3.65
CA LEU A 263 -11.26 12.80 3.51
C LEU A 263 -9.88 12.97 4.13
N THR A 264 -9.83 13.14 5.45
CA THR A 264 -8.56 13.15 6.17
C THR A 264 -8.11 11.75 6.53
N ASP A 265 -6.86 11.63 6.94
CA ASP A 265 -6.29 10.42 7.48
C ASP A 265 -6.54 10.37 9.00
N HIS A 266 -6.95 9.22 9.54
CA HIS A 266 -7.24 9.06 10.97
C HIS A 266 -5.99 9.16 11.85
N TYR A 267 -4.78 8.99 11.28
CA TYR A 267 -3.52 9.21 11.99
C TYR A 267 -3.07 10.67 12.06
N ARG A 268 -3.79 11.58 11.40
CA ARG A 268 -3.46 13.01 11.44
C ARG A 268 -4.38 13.71 12.39
N GLU A 269 -3.90 13.87 13.59
CA GLU A 269 -4.65 14.48 14.63
C GLU A 269 -4.15 15.88 14.98
N PHE A 270 -5.06 16.68 15.48
CA PHE A 270 -4.95 18.13 15.59
C PHE A 270 -5.15 18.58 17.01
N ASN A 271 -4.16 19.27 17.60
CA ASN A 271 -4.28 19.96 18.86
C ASN A 271 -5.25 21.16 18.78
N GLY A 272 -6.52 20.88 18.48
CA GLY A 272 -7.55 21.90 18.52
C GLY A 272 -7.61 22.86 17.32
N ALA A 273 -6.59 22.92 16.47
CA ALA A 273 -6.57 23.72 15.24
C ALA A 273 -6.43 22.80 14.03
N SER A 274 -7.45 22.74 13.17
CA SER A 274 -7.35 21.96 11.94
C SER A 274 -6.73 22.78 10.83
N VAL A 275 -5.47 22.51 10.55
CA VAL A 275 -4.72 23.06 9.42
C VAL A 275 -4.62 22.06 8.27
N ASP A 276 -5.36 20.97 8.31
CA ASP A 276 -5.46 19.95 7.25
C ASP A 276 -6.92 19.80 6.85
N ARG A 277 -7.31 20.48 5.79
CA ARG A 277 -8.64 20.40 5.20
C ARG A 277 -8.52 19.79 3.81
N ARG A 278 -9.24 18.69 3.60
CA ARG A 278 -9.23 17.98 2.32
C ARG A 278 -10.64 17.93 1.72
N PRO A 279 -10.78 17.81 0.38
CA PRO A 279 -12.08 17.61 -0.24
C PRO A 279 -12.84 16.42 0.35
N LYS A 280 -14.19 16.49 0.29
CA LYS A 280 -15.06 15.40 0.78
C LYS A 280 -14.98 14.13 -0.04
N SER A 281 -14.57 14.23 -1.28
CA SER A 281 -14.51 13.12 -2.22
C SER A 281 -13.13 13.04 -2.88
N ARG A 282 -12.80 11.84 -3.35
CA ARG A 282 -11.63 11.61 -4.19
C ARG A 282 -11.95 10.56 -5.24
N ALA A 283 -11.87 10.95 -6.50
CA ALA A 283 -12.00 10.08 -7.65
C ALA A 283 -10.60 9.72 -8.18
N MET A 284 -10.29 8.44 -8.27
CA MET A 284 -8.97 7.92 -8.61
C MET A 284 -9.06 6.99 -9.81
N VAL A 285 -8.15 7.15 -10.76
CA VAL A 285 -7.97 6.26 -11.92
C VAL A 285 -6.57 5.67 -11.86
N THR A 286 -6.47 4.37 -12.06
CA THR A 286 -5.20 3.68 -12.21
C THR A 286 -5.20 2.88 -13.49
N PHE A 287 -4.12 2.98 -14.23
CA PHE A 287 -3.81 2.10 -15.35
C PHE A 287 -2.49 1.40 -15.08
N SER A 288 -2.43 0.08 -15.26
CA SER A 288 -1.19 -0.67 -15.12
C SER A 288 -1.00 -1.65 -16.26
N THR A 289 0.26 -1.87 -16.62
CA THR A 289 0.65 -2.90 -17.58
C THR A 289 1.84 -3.66 -17.04
N GLY A 290 1.92 -4.93 -17.37
CA GLY A 290 2.98 -5.81 -16.94
C GLY A 290 3.43 -6.73 -18.06
N MET A 291 4.72 -7.05 -18.07
CA MET A 291 5.35 -7.99 -18.97
C MET A 291 6.10 -9.04 -18.15
N ARG A 292 5.95 -10.30 -18.53
CA ARG A 292 6.68 -11.44 -17.97
C ARG A 292 7.36 -12.17 -19.12
N LYS A 293 8.71 -12.10 -19.18
CA LYS A 293 9.51 -12.72 -20.21
C LYS A 293 10.41 -13.80 -19.63
N ALA A 294 10.17 -15.03 -20.00
CA ALA A 294 11.08 -16.14 -19.70
C ALA A 294 12.21 -16.21 -20.72
N ILE A 295 13.41 -16.56 -20.25
CA ILE A 295 14.63 -16.84 -21.04
C ILE A 295 15.09 -18.24 -20.62
N PRO A 296 14.52 -19.31 -21.22
CA PRO A 296 14.74 -20.68 -20.78
C PRO A 296 16.19 -21.12 -20.79
N ASP A 297 16.96 -20.65 -21.76
CA ASP A 297 18.40 -21.04 -21.92
C ASP A 297 19.25 -20.53 -20.74
N LEU A 298 18.77 -19.56 -19.98
CA LEU A 298 19.45 -19.00 -18.81
C LEU A 298 18.75 -19.35 -17.49
N ASP A 299 17.69 -20.14 -17.50
CA ASP A 299 16.79 -20.39 -16.35
C ASP A 299 16.35 -19.09 -15.66
N THR A 300 16.02 -18.08 -16.46
CA THR A 300 15.76 -16.71 -16.00
C THR A 300 14.39 -16.22 -16.47
N ALA A 301 13.79 -15.32 -15.69
CA ALA A 301 12.66 -14.52 -16.12
C ALA A 301 12.86 -13.03 -15.78
N ILE A 302 12.37 -12.16 -16.65
CA ILE A 302 12.35 -10.71 -16.45
C ILE A 302 10.90 -10.28 -16.29
N HIS A 303 10.62 -9.54 -15.23
CA HIS A 303 9.35 -8.87 -15.00
C HIS A 303 9.54 -7.37 -15.13
N ALA A 304 8.68 -6.74 -15.90
CA ALA A 304 8.62 -5.28 -16.04
C ALA A 304 7.17 -4.84 -15.83
N ASP A 305 6.97 -3.90 -14.92
CA ASP A 305 5.66 -3.38 -14.59
C ASP A 305 5.69 -1.86 -14.64
N TYR A 306 4.64 -1.29 -15.23
CA TYR A 306 4.40 0.14 -15.25
C TYR A 306 3.03 0.43 -14.70
N ARG A 307 2.90 1.49 -13.88
CA ARG A 307 1.64 1.96 -13.32
C ARG A 307 1.55 3.48 -13.48
N PHE A 308 0.45 3.92 -14.06
CA PHE A 308 0.00 5.29 -14.10
C PHE A 308 -1.15 5.47 -13.11
N TYR A 309 -1.15 6.59 -12.40
CA TYR A 309 -2.21 6.98 -11.48
C TYR A 309 -2.54 8.46 -11.66
N TRP A 310 -3.82 8.78 -11.59
CA TRP A 310 -4.35 10.13 -11.57
C TRP A 310 -5.55 10.21 -10.64
N ASP A 311 -5.74 11.37 -9.98
CA ASP A 311 -6.93 11.68 -9.20
C ASP A 311 -7.39 13.13 -9.39
N ASP A 312 -8.62 13.42 -8.94
CA ASP A 312 -9.23 14.75 -8.98
C ASP A 312 -8.66 15.74 -7.96
N TRP A 313 -7.77 15.27 -7.07
CA TRP A 313 -6.97 16.14 -6.19
C TRP A 313 -5.75 16.73 -6.92
N GLY A 314 -5.49 16.33 -8.15
CA GLY A 314 -4.39 16.81 -8.98
C GLY A 314 -3.11 15.99 -8.86
N VAL A 315 -3.13 14.89 -8.11
CA VAL A 315 -1.97 13.98 -8.04
C VAL A 315 -1.93 13.13 -9.31
N LEU A 316 -0.80 13.21 -10.00
CA LEU A 316 -0.43 12.34 -11.11
C LEU A 316 0.83 11.59 -10.72
N SER A 317 0.83 10.26 -10.80
CA SER A 317 2.02 9.49 -10.49
C SER A 317 2.32 8.39 -11.50
N ASN A 318 3.61 8.05 -11.58
CA ASN A 318 4.13 6.99 -12.43
C ASN A 318 5.05 6.08 -11.59
N THR A 319 4.90 4.79 -11.78
CA THR A 319 5.76 3.78 -11.15
C THR A 319 6.30 2.87 -12.24
N LEU A 320 7.59 2.63 -12.23
CA LEU A 320 8.26 1.62 -13.06
C LEU A 320 8.96 0.63 -12.12
N SER A 321 8.71 -0.66 -12.31
CA SER A 321 9.35 -1.74 -11.55
C SER A 321 9.98 -2.73 -12.50
N LEU A 322 11.19 -3.17 -12.19
CA LEU A 322 11.91 -4.20 -12.90
C LEU A 322 12.40 -5.25 -11.90
N ALA A 323 12.22 -6.52 -12.22
CA ALA A 323 12.76 -7.62 -11.44
C ALA A 323 13.35 -8.68 -12.35
N TRP A 324 14.47 -9.23 -11.90
CA TRP A 324 15.15 -10.34 -12.54
C TRP A 324 14.99 -11.57 -11.66
N TYR A 325 14.49 -12.67 -12.18
CA TYR A 325 14.31 -13.93 -11.48
C TYR A 325 15.30 -14.94 -12.01
N GLN A 326 16.25 -15.37 -11.19
CA GLN A 326 17.21 -16.42 -11.53
C GLN A 326 16.87 -17.68 -10.73
N ARG A 327 16.61 -18.75 -11.46
CA ARG A 327 16.38 -20.08 -10.88
C ARG A 327 17.67 -20.86 -10.83
N PHE A 328 17.87 -21.55 -9.72
CA PHE A 328 18.95 -22.51 -9.51
C PHE A 328 18.30 -23.83 -9.09
N VAL A 329 18.70 -24.90 -9.73
CA VAL A 329 18.31 -26.28 -9.36
C VAL A 329 19.60 -26.96 -8.87
N ILE A 330 19.51 -27.60 -7.72
CA ILE A 330 20.61 -28.40 -7.20
C ILE A 330 20.54 -29.75 -7.88
N ASP A 331 21.53 -30.01 -8.74
CA ASP A 331 21.81 -31.31 -9.36
C ASP A 331 23.18 -31.73 -8.85
N SER A 332 23.24 -32.81 -8.06
CA SER A 332 24.46 -33.26 -7.43
C SER A 332 24.66 -34.76 -7.72
N ASP A 333 25.81 -35.10 -8.26
CA ASP A 333 26.26 -36.49 -8.43
C ASP A 333 26.78 -37.08 -7.11
N ASP A 334 26.77 -36.34 -6.02
CA ASP A 334 27.24 -36.74 -4.72
C ASP A 334 26.22 -37.65 -4.02
N GLU A 335 26.54 -38.92 -3.81
CA GLU A 335 25.65 -39.93 -3.23
C GLU A 335 25.45 -39.78 -1.69
N SER A 336 25.99 -38.74 -1.06
CA SER A 336 25.89 -38.57 0.39
C SER A 336 25.82 -37.12 0.84
N GLY A 337 25.10 -36.88 1.94
CA GLY A 337 25.01 -35.59 2.60
C GLY A 337 23.82 -34.70 2.20
N ILE A 338 23.85 -33.44 2.61
CA ILE A 338 22.75 -32.45 2.39
C ILE A 338 22.55 -32.21 0.88
N MET A 339 23.59 -32.22 0.08
CA MET A 339 23.48 -31.95 -1.36
C MET A 339 22.78 -33.10 -2.10
N SER A 340 23.05 -34.35 -1.76
CA SER A 340 22.27 -35.50 -2.27
C SER A 340 20.83 -35.42 -1.89
N PHE A 341 20.53 -35.14 -0.61
CA PHE A 341 19.18 -34.98 -0.16
C PHE A 341 18.42 -33.85 -0.90
N MET A 342 19.06 -32.71 -1.20
CA MET A 342 18.50 -31.62 -1.96
C MET A 342 18.27 -31.98 -3.43
N SER A 343 19.19 -32.70 -4.04
CA SER A 343 19.09 -33.20 -5.42
C SER A 343 17.96 -34.23 -5.55
N ASP A 344 17.89 -35.19 -4.63
CA ASP A 344 16.87 -36.24 -4.63
C ASP A 344 15.43 -35.71 -4.45
N ASN A 345 15.29 -34.53 -3.87
CA ASN A 345 14.00 -33.87 -3.60
C ASN A 345 13.74 -32.65 -4.51
N ASP A 346 14.46 -32.49 -5.62
CA ASP A 346 14.27 -31.42 -6.62
C ASP A 346 14.26 -30.01 -6.00
N VAL A 347 15.07 -29.75 -4.98
CA VAL A 347 15.12 -28.42 -4.31
C VAL A 347 15.52 -27.35 -5.30
N ALA A 348 14.67 -26.35 -5.46
CA ALA A 348 14.91 -25.22 -6.33
C ALA A 348 15.00 -23.92 -5.54
N PHE A 349 15.91 -23.06 -5.93
CA PHE A 349 16.05 -21.70 -5.40
C PHE A 349 15.81 -20.67 -6.48
N VAL A 350 15.14 -19.60 -6.13
CA VAL A 350 14.97 -18.44 -6.98
C VAL A 350 15.46 -17.20 -6.23
N ILE A 351 16.37 -16.46 -6.87
CA ILE A 351 16.84 -15.16 -6.39
C ILE A 351 16.25 -14.08 -7.32
N SER A 352 15.72 -13.01 -6.74
CA SER A 352 15.05 -11.97 -7.53
C SER A 352 15.45 -10.55 -7.10
N PRO A 353 16.60 -10.02 -7.56
CA PRO A 353 16.90 -8.61 -7.45
C PRO A 353 15.85 -7.78 -8.19
N ASN A 354 15.46 -6.67 -7.57
CA ASN A 354 14.47 -5.78 -8.15
C ASN A 354 14.76 -4.32 -7.84
N VAL A 355 14.26 -3.44 -8.70
CA VAL A 355 14.33 -1.99 -8.53
C VAL A 355 12.98 -1.39 -8.89
N ARG A 356 12.60 -0.31 -8.20
CA ARG A 356 11.39 0.45 -8.47
C ARG A 356 11.68 1.93 -8.40
N TYR A 357 11.23 2.64 -9.42
CA TYR A 357 11.21 4.09 -9.45
C TYR A 357 9.78 4.58 -9.40
N TYR A 358 9.55 5.60 -8.60
CA TYR A 358 8.27 6.27 -8.42
C TYR A 358 8.44 7.77 -8.54
N HIS A 359 7.41 8.45 -9.07
CA HIS A 359 7.33 9.89 -9.04
C HIS A 359 5.87 10.34 -9.01
N GLN A 360 5.59 11.46 -8.32
CA GLN A 360 4.28 12.11 -8.29
C GLN A 360 4.38 13.63 -8.35
N THR A 361 3.27 14.25 -8.82
CA THR A 361 2.99 15.68 -8.66
C THR A 361 2.38 15.93 -7.29
N ALA A 362 2.34 17.19 -6.84
CA ALA A 362 1.63 17.57 -5.64
C ALA A 362 0.11 17.61 -5.88
N ALA A 363 -0.66 17.42 -4.80
CA ALA A 363 -2.07 17.77 -4.79
C ALA A 363 -2.25 19.29 -4.99
N SER A 364 -3.36 19.70 -5.60
CA SER A 364 -3.66 21.10 -5.92
C SER A 364 -3.79 22.01 -4.70
N PHE A 365 -4.08 21.43 -3.54
CA PHE A 365 -4.22 22.09 -2.26
C PHE A 365 -3.07 21.79 -1.29
N TYR A 366 -1.96 21.20 -1.80
CA TYR A 366 -0.77 20.99 -0.99
C TYR A 366 -0.04 22.33 -0.80
N GLU A 367 0.10 22.75 0.46
CA GLU A 367 0.82 23.94 0.84
C GLU A 367 1.47 23.81 2.23
N ILE A 368 2.48 24.59 2.48
CA ILE A 368 3.16 24.69 3.77
C ILE A 368 2.94 26.12 4.27
N LEU A 369 2.30 26.26 5.42
CA LEU A 369 2.03 27.54 6.05
C LEU A 369 3.18 27.97 6.95
N SER A 370 3.35 29.29 7.18
CA SER A 370 4.26 29.79 8.22
C SER A 370 3.72 29.48 9.61
N GLU A 371 4.61 29.41 10.61
CA GLU A 371 4.19 29.23 12.01
C GLU A 371 3.28 30.36 12.47
N THR A 372 3.58 31.59 12.07
CA THR A 372 2.76 32.77 12.36
C THR A 372 1.36 32.65 11.77
N ALA A 373 1.22 32.17 10.52
CA ALA A 373 -0.07 31.94 9.90
C ALA A 373 -0.91 30.90 10.67
N VAL A 374 -0.28 29.81 11.10
CA VAL A 374 -0.93 28.77 11.92
C VAL A 374 -1.37 29.32 13.28
N ALA A 375 -0.52 30.12 13.94
CA ALA A 375 -0.84 30.73 15.22
C ALA A 375 -2.05 31.70 15.11
N ASN A 376 -2.08 32.52 14.07
CA ASN A 376 -3.19 33.45 13.83
C ASN A 376 -4.52 32.74 13.59
N LEU A 377 -4.50 31.64 12.80
CA LEU A 377 -5.67 30.81 12.61
C LEU A 377 -6.21 30.26 13.94
N SER A 378 -5.32 29.88 14.87
CA SER A 378 -5.69 29.40 16.20
C SER A 378 -6.27 30.49 17.09
N GLU A 379 -5.75 31.72 17.02
CA GLU A 379 -6.27 32.87 17.78
C GLU A 379 -7.65 33.33 17.28
N GLU A 380 -7.85 33.36 15.97
CA GLU A 380 -9.17 33.67 15.38
C GLU A 380 -10.23 32.69 15.85
N GLN A 381 -9.89 31.42 16.00
CA GLN A 381 -10.77 30.40 16.55
C GLN A 381 -11.17 30.67 17.99
N GLN A 382 -10.20 30.91 18.86
CA GLN A 382 -10.44 31.17 20.28
C GLN A 382 -11.30 32.41 20.46
N THR A 383 -11.14 33.40 19.57
CA THR A 383 -11.88 34.67 19.64
C THR A 383 -13.30 34.56 19.13
N ALA A 384 -13.55 33.69 18.16
CA ALA A 384 -14.87 33.47 17.57
C ALA A 384 -15.88 32.81 18.54
N GLY A 385 -15.38 32.20 19.62
CA GLY A 385 -16.21 31.56 20.65
C GLY A 385 -17.14 30.45 20.13
N ASP A 386 -16.91 30.04 18.90
CA ASP A 386 -17.77 29.07 18.20
C ASP A 386 -17.06 27.70 18.18
N SER A 387 -17.40 26.91 19.19
CA SER A 387 -16.93 25.51 19.29
C SER A 387 -17.33 24.63 18.12
N ASN A 388 -18.15 25.12 17.20
CA ASN A 388 -18.58 24.43 15.98
C ASN A 388 -17.85 24.90 14.71
N SER A 389 -16.98 25.90 14.79
CA SER A 389 -16.20 26.44 13.66
C SER A 389 -14.98 25.60 13.35
N TYR A 390 -15.17 24.40 12.85
CA TYR A 390 -14.08 23.53 12.34
C TYR A 390 -13.52 23.97 10.97
N ASN A 391 -13.88 25.14 10.51
CA ASN A 391 -13.50 25.69 9.21
C ASN A 391 -12.52 26.84 9.36
N PHE A 392 -11.33 26.56 9.94
CA PHE A 392 -10.27 27.58 9.97
C PHE A 392 -9.84 27.99 8.58
N LEU A 393 -9.66 27.00 7.72
CA LEU A 393 -9.36 27.23 6.34
C LEU A 393 -10.64 27.41 5.56
N THR A 394 -10.77 28.51 4.85
CA THR A 394 -11.88 28.78 3.94
C THR A 394 -11.76 27.94 2.65
N SER A 395 -10.57 27.40 2.37
CA SER A 395 -10.23 26.56 1.23
C SER A 395 -9.59 25.26 1.69
N ASP A 396 -9.55 24.26 0.80
CA ASP A 396 -8.80 23.04 1.06
C ASP A 396 -7.30 23.35 1.12
N SER A 397 -6.61 22.78 2.12
CA SER A 397 -5.18 22.96 2.39
C SER A 397 -4.63 21.78 3.18
N SER A 398 -3.44 21.34 2.86
CA SER A 398 -2.75 20.26 3.58
C SER A 398 -1.24 20.34 3.40
N SER A 399 -0.49 20.18 4.48
CA SER A 399 0.96 20.03 4.49
C SER A 399 1.43 18.57 4.58
N ASP A 400 0.54 17.61 4.29
CA ASP A 400 0.88 16.19 4.30
C ASP A 400 1.95 15.87 3.25
N PRO A 401 3.15 15.39 3.63
CA PRO A 401 4.23 15.08 2.69
C PRO A 401 3.84 14.03 1.64
N ARG A 402 2.84 13.20 1.91
CA ARG A 402 2.31 12.23 0.93
C ARG A 402 1.55 12.90 -0.22
N LEU A 403 1.13 14.15 -0.04
CA LEU A 403 0.47 14.97 -1.06
C LEU A 403 1.44 15.89 -1.80
N ALA A 404 2.69 15.97 -1.38
CA ALA A 404 3.75 16.75 -2.02
C ALA A 404 4.19 16.15 -3.35
N ALA A 405 4.91 16.94 -4.15
CA ALA A 405 5.61 16.44 -5.32
C ALA A 405 6.97 15.85 -4.92
N TYR A 406 7.22 14.59 -5.28
CA TYR A 406 8.52 13.94 -5.03
C TYR A 406 8.74 12.76 -5.97
N GLY A 407 9.96 12.26 -5.95
CA GLY A 407 10.30 10.96 -6.51
C GLY A 407 10.85 10.03 -5.46
N ALA A 408 10.87 8.73 -5.76
CA ALA A 408 11.39 7.71 -4.88
C ALA A 408 12.06 6.58 -5.67
N LEU A 409 13.05 5.98 -5.03
CA LEU A 409 13.75 4.82 -5.54
C LEU A 409 13.76 3.72 -4.48
N SER A 410 13.44 2.48 -4.87
CA SER A 410 13.70 1.34 -4.04
C SER A 410 14.51 0.28 -4.77
N ALA A 411 15.32 -0.45 -4.01
CA ALA A 411 16.04 -1.62 -4.45
C ALA A 411 15.78 -2.77 -3.48
N GLY A 412 15.56 -3.95 -4.01
CA GLY A 412 15.22 -5.13 -3.21
C GLY A 412 15.84 -6.41 -3.72
N MET A 413 15.74 -7.43 -2.88
CA MET A 413 16.17 -8.79 -3.16
C MET A 413 15.14 -9.77 -2.63
N GLY A 414 14.54 -10.56 -3.50
CA GLY A 414 13.71 -11.69 -3.14
C GLY A 414 14.48 -13.00 -3.16
N PHE A 415 14.09 -13.91 -2.29
CA PHE A 415 14.56 -15.29 -2.27
C PHE A 415 13.37 -16.23 -2.07
N ARG A 416 13.34 -17.32 -2.82
CA ARG A 416 12.35 -18.39 -2.70
C ARG A 416 13.07 -19.73 -2.75
N ALA A 417 12.76 -20.61 -1.82
CA ALA A 417 13.20 -22.00 -1.82
C ALA A 417 11.96 -22.90 -1.79
N GLU A 418 11.93 -23.90 -2.66
CA GLU A 418 10.86 -24.90 -2.73
C GLU A 418 11.44 -26.26 -2.40
N PHE A 419 10.80 -26.94 -1.48
CA PHE A 419 11.19 -28.25 -0.99
C PHE A 419 9.94 -29.06 -0.64
N LEU A 420 9.71 -30.15 -1.36
CA LEU A 420 8.48 -30.95 -1.24
C LEU A 420 7.23 -30.03 -1.37
N ASP A 421 6.36 -30.07 -0.37
CA ASP A 421 5.12 -29.30 -0.31
C ASP A 421 5.29 -27.96 0.44
N ILE A 422 6.56 -27.60 0.79
CA ILE A 422 6.88 -26.38 1.53
C ILE A 422 7.59 -25.39 0.59
N ALA A 423 7.15 -24.13 0.61
CA ALA A 423 7.88 -23.02 0.02
C ALA A 423 8.26 -21.99 1.09
N PHE A 424 9.55 -21.72 1.21
CA PHE A 424 10.05 -20.58 1.97
C PHE A 424 10.22 -19.38 1.05
N VAL A 425 9.78 -18.21 1.49
CA VAL A 425 9.95 -16.95 0.77
C VAL A 425 10.52 -15.89 1.68
N SER A 426 11.41 -15.05 1.15
CA SER A 426 11.84 -13.84 1.83
C SER A 426 12.05 -12.70 0.86
N ASN A 427 11.89 -11.46 1.32
CA ASN A 427 12.11 -10.25 0.54
C ASN A 427 12.70 -9.16 1.42
N PHE A 428 13.66 -8.43 0.87
CA PHE A 428 14.29 -7.27 1.50
C PHE A 428 14.14 -6.08 0.56
N GLU A 429 13.81 -4.90 1.10
CA GLU A 429 13.66 -3.67 0.34
C GLU A 429 14.25 -2.49 1.11
N LEU A 430 15.04 -1.68 0.41
CA LEU A 430 15.49 -0.37 0.83
C LEU A 430 14.78 0.67 -0.01
N TYR A 431 14.27 1.71 0.61
CA TYR A 431 13.52 2.77 -0.05
C TYR A 431 14.05 4.15 0.37
N THR A 432 14.07 5.07 -0.57
CA THR A 432 14.34 6.48 -0.31
C THR A 432 13.47 7.37 -1.19
N SER A 433 12.94 8.45 -0.64
CA SER A 433 12.22 9.49 -1.38
C SER A 433 12.94 10.82 -1.28
N SER A 434 12.78 11.66 -2.30
CA SER A 434 13.32 13.01 -2.33
C SER A 434 12.65 13.85 -3.41
N PRO A 435 12.49 15.18 -3.24
CA PRO A 435 12.08 16.05 -4.34
C PRO A 435 13.03 15.98 -5.53
N GLY A 436 14.34 15.82 -5.28
CA GLY A 436 15.37 15.71 -6.31
C GLY A 436 15.27 14.47 -7.18
N LEU A 437 14.57 13.43 -6.74
CA LEU A 437 14.23 12.25 -7.54
C LEU A 437 12.96 12.46 -8.36
N GLY A 438 12.18 13.52 -8.12
CA GLY A 438 10.99 13.84 -8.90
C GLY A 438 11.32 14.39 -10.29
N ILE A 439 10.44 14.19 -11.25
CA ILE A 439 10.56 14.75 -12.59
C ILE A 439 10.08 16.20 -12.63
N SER A 440 9.07 16.51 -11.82
CA SER A 440 8.47 17.85 -11.68
C SER A 440 8.73 18.39 -10.28
N ASN A 441 8.84 19.73 -10.18
CA ASN A 441 9.01 20.46 -8.91
C ASN A 441 10.24 20.01 -8.10
N ARG A 442 11.39 19.81 -8.75
CA ARG A 442 12.64 19.37 -8.12
C ARG A 442 13.17 20.32 -7.04
N ASN A 443 12.76 21.58 -7.05
CA ASN A 443 13.16 22.60 -6.10
C ASN A 443 12.21 22.69 -4.89
N GLN A 444 11.15 21.89 -4.85
CA GLN A 444 10.25 21.87 -3.69
C GLN A 444 10.91 21.13 -2.53
N GLU A 445 10.88 21.70 -1.35
CA GLU A 445 11.33 20.99 -0.16
C GLU A 445 10.28 19.96 0.26
N LEU A 446 10.70 18.72 0.49
CA LEU A 446 9.85 17.69 1.08
C LEU A 446 10.07 17.74 2.60
N PRO A 447 9.04 18.08 3.38
CA PRO A 447 9.17 18.21 4.82
C PRO A 447 9.76 16.97 5.49
N ASN A 448 9.44 15.81 4.95
CA ASN A 448 9.91 14.53 5.46
C ASN A 448 10.26 13.59 4.30
N ALA A 449 11.52 13.65 3.85
CA ALA A 449 12.05 12.66 2.90
C ALA A 449 12.13 11.31 3.60
N MET A 450 11.27 10.39 3.18
CA MET A 450 11.13 9.08 3.79
C MET A 450 12.25 8.15 3.36
N LYS A 451 12.82 7.43 4.32
CA LYS A 451 13.72 6.29 4.10
C LYS A 451 13.23 5.15 4.96
N TYR A 452 13.16 3.96 4.41
CA TYR A 452 12.83 2.78 5.20
C TYR A 452 13.57 1.54 4.71
N PHE A 453 13.66 0.59 5.63
CA PHE A 453 13.99 -0.80 5.37
C PHE A 453 12.76 -1.65 5.63
N ARG A 454 12.50 -2.60 4.73
CA ARG A 454 11.45 -3.60 4.92
C ARG A 454 12.01 -4.98 4.64
N PHE A 455 11.62 -5.95 5.47
CA PHE A 455 11.82 -7.35 5.18
C PHE A 455 10.53 -8.13 5.35
N THR A 456 10.43 -9.24 4.63
CA THR A 456 9.35 -10.21 4.76
C THR A 456 9.96 -11.60 4.73
N ALA A 457 9.48 -12.50 5.58
CA ALA A 457 9.82 -13.92 5.54
C ALA A 457 8.55 -14.73 5.75
N GLY A 458 8.45 -15.89 5.09
CA GLY A 458 7.25 -16.71 5.23
C GLY A 458 7.40 -18.11 4.70
N LEU A 459 6.37 -18.90 5.02
CA LEU A 459 6.26 -20.31 4.65
C LEU A 459 4.88 -20.57 4.06
N ASP A 460 4.81 -21.34 2.99
CA ASP A 460 3.60 -21.93 2.44
C ASP A 460 3.73 -23.46 2.52
N TYR A 461 2.64 -24.10 2.89
CA TYR A 461 2.53 -25.55 2.96
C TYR A 461 1.27 -26.02 2.24
N LYS A 462 1.43 -27.01 1.34
CA LYS A 462 0.34 -27.68 0.62
C LYS A 462 0.11 -29.06 1.21
N PHE A 463 -1.17 -29.47 1.28
CA PHE A 463 -1.55 -30.75 1.88
C PHE A 463 -2.89 -31.28 1.35
#